data_55cd2faf2e5bda28c243eeb1f3b32d87
#
_entry.id   55cd2faf2e5bda28c243eeb1f3b32d87
#
_cell.length_a   1.000
_cell.length_b   1.000
_cell.length_c   1.000
_cell.angle_alpha   90.00
_cell.angle_beta   90.00
_cell.angle_gamma   90.00
#
_symmetry.space_group_name_H-M   'P 1'
#
loop_
_entity.id
_entity.type
_entity.pdbx_description
1 polymer ?
#
loop_
_entity_poly.entity_id
_entity_poly.type
_entity_poly.pdbx_seq_one_letter_code
_entity_poly.pdbx_strand_id
1 'polypeptide(L)'
;MNNRFNPAWMLLPLLITIAVDIYVFQSLKTSFSVSKPATQRIAYGIYWTLSSVTYIALAILLTKGFTNWHGWSKIFIMGIAQAVFVGKLFIIPFLLVDDILRLFRYAFNLFGTSAEQELQANGISRLQFFSRVGLMIGSTTFGAFFYGIVRGAYNYQKRRVKLPIPNLPDEWKNTKIVQISDLHVGSFADTSAIEKIVRLINEEEADFIFFTGDLVNYAAEEAKPYISLLKNLKAKDKVYSILGNHDYGMYVKWDTEKMMKDNFNELLRIQREELGWDLLMDENRILEKNGKKLAIIGVQYIGHTLRFGSFGNLEKAYSGAENADIQLLLSHDPSHWDKEVSQLSHYKNIHATFSGHTHGFQFGVEIPTLNIKWSPSKYVYPHWAGLYKSVQQHLYVNRGVGFLGYPGRLGISPEITVFELVTA
;
A
#
# COMPACT_ATOMS: atom_id res chain seq x y z
N MET A 1 22.81 1.43 12.48
CA MET A 1 22.35 1.84 11.12
C MET A 1 22.67 3.31 10.88
N ASN A 2 23.79 3.61 10.26
CA ASN A 2 24.17 4.98 9.90
C ASN A 2 23.76 5.27 8.45
N ASN A 3 22.47 5.50 8.22
CA ASN A 3 21.99 6.03 6.96
C ASN A 3 22.27 7.53 6.91
N ARG A 4 23.54 7.94 6.66
CA ARG A 4 23.82 9.31 6.25
C ARG A 4 23.32 9.46 4.81
N PHE A 5 22.07 9.89 4.68
CA PHE A 5 21.57 10.41 3.41
C PHE A 5 22.55 11.48 2.91
N ASN A 6 22.96 11.37 1.65
CA ASN A 6 23.71 12.47 1.04
C ASN A 6 22.78 13.71 1.02
N PRO A 7 23.08 14.77 1.76
CA PRO A 7 22.18 15.94 1.87
C PRO A 7 21.88 16.58 0.51
N ALA A 8 22.73 16.38 -0.49
CA ALA A 8 22.49 16.88 -1.84
C ALA A 8 21.20 16.33 -2.47
N TRP A 9 20.79 15.10 -2.15
CA TRP A 9 19.54 14.51 -2.66
C TRP A 9 18.27 15.16 -2.09
N MET A 10 18.38 15.84 -0.95
CA MET A 10 17.25 16.54 -0.33
C MET A 10 17.09 17.99 -0.81
N LEU A 11 18.11 18.54 -1.48
CA LEU A 11 18.03 19.91 -2.02
C LEU A 11 16.94 20.04 -3.07
N LEU A 12 16.84 19.08 -3.98
CA LEU A 12 15.80 19.12 -5.03
C LEU A 12 14.39 19.02 -4.47
N PRO A 13 14.03 18.05 -3.60
CA PRO A 13 12.72 18.02 -2.93
C PRO A 13 12.43 19.30 -2.15
N LEU A 14 13.41 19.86 -1.46
CA LEU A 14 13.24 21.13 -0.72
C LEU A 14 12.93 22.29 -1.65
N LEU A 15 13.69 22.45 -2.74
CA LEU A 15 13.44 23.51 -3.73
C LEU A 15 12.09 23.37 -4.40
N ILE A 16 11.68 22.16 -4.76
CA ILE A 16 10.35 21.88 -5.31
C ILE A 16 9.26 22.26 -4.30
N THR A 17 9.41 21.89 -3.03
CA THR A 17 8.45 22.23 -1.97
C THR A 17 8.32 23.75 -1.82
N ILE A 18 9.42 24.48 -1.79
CA ILE A 18 9.43 25.95 -1.70
C ILE A 18 8.74 26.57 -2.92
N ALA A 19 9.07 26.11 -4.13
CA ALA A 19 8.46 26.62 -5.35
C ALA A 19 6.94 26.38 -5.37
N VAL A 20 6.50 25.18 -5.00
CA VAL A 20 5.07 24.84 -4.85
C VAL A 20 4.41 25.73 -3.81
N ASP A 21 5.05 25.95 -2.66
CA ASP A 21 4.49 26.81 -1.60
C ASP A 21 4.31 28.25 -2.07
N ILE A 22 5.31 28.83 -2.68
CA ILE A 22 5.24 30.22 -3.17
C ILE A 22 4.17 30.33 -4.24
N TYR A 23 4.09 29.37 -5.17
CA TYR A 23 3.14 29.38 -6.26
C TYR A 23 1.70 29.25 -5.79
N VAL A 24 1.43 28.25 -4.93
CA VAL A 24 0.08 28.03 -4.38
C VAL A 24 -0.34 29.16 -3.43
N PHE A 25 0.59 29.78 -2.68
CA PHE A 25 0.28 30.90 -1.83
C PHE A 25 -0.33 32.10 -2.60
N GLN A 26 -0.01 32.28 -3.89
CA GLN A 26 -0.64 33.31 -4.70
C GLN A 26 -2.17 33.11 -4.84
N SER A 27 -2.62 31.86 -4.88
CA SER A 27 -4.06 31.56 -4.92
C SER A 27 -4.79 32.00 -3.65
N LEU A 28 -4.14 31.88 -2.49
CA LEU A 28 -4.69 32.39 -1.24
C LEU A 28 -4.79 33.92 -1.27
N LYS A 29 -3.70 34.60 -1.65
CA LYS A 29 -3.70 36.08 -1.76
C LYS A 29 -4.84 36.55 -2.67
N THR A 30 -4.98 35.92 -3.83
CA THR A 30 -6.02 36.26 -4.79
C THR A 30 -7.43 35.99 -4.26
N SER A 31 -7.64 34.82 -3.65
CA SER A 31 -8.96 34.42 -3.15
C SER A 31 -9.44 35.28 -1.99
N PHE A 32 -8.53 35.74 -1.13
CA PHE A 32 -8.82 36.54 0.06
C PHE A 32 -8.54 38.04 -0.13
N SER A 33 -8.23 38.50 -1.36
CA SER A 33 -7.83 39.90 -1.62
C SER A 33 -8.86 40.94 -1.16
N VAL A 34 -10.15 40.63 -1.21
CA VAL A 34 -11.25 41.48 -0.78
C VAL A 34 -11.75 41.20 0.67
N SER A 35 -11.11 40.24 1.35
CA SER A 35 -11.49 39.86 2.70
C SER A 35 -10.94 40.85 3.75
N LYS A 36 -11.54 40.86 4.94
CA LYS A 36 -11.05 41.66 6.06
C LYS A 36 -9.60 41.28 6.42
N PRO A 37 -8.74 42.21 6.84
CA PRO A 37 -7.34 41.91 7.17
C PRO A 37 -7.15 40.80 8.21
N ALA A 38 -8.08 40.69 9.17
CA ALA A 38 -8.04 39.60 10.14
C ALA A 38 -8.23 38.23 9.48
N THR A 39 -9.18 38.11 8.54
CA THR A 39 -9.43 36.87 7.77
C THR A 39 -8.22 36.49 6.91
N GLN A 40 -7.59 37.45 6.23
CA GLN A 40 -6.37 37.25 5.47
C GLN A 40 -5.25 36.68 6.35
N ARG A 41 -5.00 37.31 7.50
CA ARG A 41 -3.96 36.89 8.46
C ARG A 41 -4.21 35.46 8.95
N ILE A 42 -5.45 35.11 9.26
CA ILE A 42 -5.82 33.75 9.68
C ILE A 42 -5.55 32.75 8.55
N ALA A 43 -6.04 33.03 7.34
CA ALA A 43 -5.86 32.13 6.19
C ALA A 43 -4.36 31.91 5.86
N TYR A 44 -3.57 32.98 5.87
CA TYR A 44 -2.13 32.90 5.64
C TYR A 44 -1.39 32.19 6.76
N GLY A 45 -1.81 32.43 8.01
CA GLY A 45 -1.27 31.72 9.17
C GLY A 45 -1.52 30.22 9.11
N ILE A 46 -2.75 29.79 8.82
CA ILE A 46 -3.09 28.36 8.63
C ILE A 46 -2.24 27.75 7.51
N TYR A 47 -2.15 28.44 6.37
CA TYR A 47 -1.37 27.95 5.24
C TYR A 47 0.09 27.69 5.60
N TRP A 48 0.75 28.69 6.20
CA TRP A 48 2.18 28.57 6.54
C TRP A 48 2.43 27.61 7.71
N THR A 49 1.49 27.50 8.65
CA THR A 49 1.56 26.48 9.72
C THR A 49 1.49 25.07 9.13
N LEU A 50 0.57 24.80 8.20
CA LEU A 50 0.51 23.51 7.52
C LEU A 50 1.74 23.26 6.64
N SER A 51 2.23 24.27 5.91
CA SER A 51 3.46 24.15 5.11
C SER A 51 4.69 23.86 5.97
N SER A 52 4.79 24.46 7.17
CA SER A 52 5.90 24.25 8.08
C SER A 52 6.03 22.78 8.53
N VAL A 53 4.93 22.04 8.62
CA VAL A 53 4.97 20.58 8.92
C VAL A 53 5.78 19.83 7.86
N THR A 54 5.66 20.21 6.58
CA THR A 54 6.45 19.58 5.51
C THR A 54 7.95 19.86 5.68
N TYR A 55 8.33 21.08 6.03
CA TYR A 55 9.73 21.42 6.30
C TYR A 55 10.26 20.73 7.54
N ILE A 56 9.46 20.61 8.59
CA ILE A 56 9.82 19.85 9.81
C ILE A 56 10.02 18.37 9.46
N ALA A 57 9.13 17.78 8.65
CA ALA A 57 9.29 16.39 8.20
C ALA A 57 10.59 16.19 7.41
N LEU A 58 10.91 17.09 6.48
CA LEU A 58 12.17 17.08 5.73
C LEU A 58 13.40 17.21 6.65
N ALA A 59 13.35 18.10 7.63
CA ALA A 59 14.44 18.27 8.60
C ALA A 59 14.65 17.03 9.47
N ILE A 60 13.58 16.38 9.92
CA ILE A 60 13.68 15.11 10.68
C ILE A 60 14.25 14.00 9.79
N LEU A 61 13.83 13.91 8.52
CA LEU A 61 14.38 12.94 7.59
C LEU A 61 15.86 13.13 7.36
N LEU A 62 16.34 14.38 7.27
CA LEU A 62 17.76 14.70 7.13
C LEU A 62 18.58 14.28 8.35
N THR A 63 18.03 14.43 9.55
CA THR A 63 18.75 14.20 10.81
C THR A 63 18.68 12.76 11.30
N LYS A 64 17.47 12.17 11.28
CA LYS A 64 17.22 10.81 11.79
C LYS A 64 17.19 9.74 10.71
N GLY A 65 16.96 10.12 9.47
CA GLY A 65 16.64 9.17 8.40
C GLY A 65 15.23 8.58 8.54
N PHE A 66 14.83 7.83 7.51
CA PHE A 66 13.48 7.27 7.45
C PHE A 66 13.30 6.06 8.38
N THR A 67 14.34 5.27 8.55
CA THR A 67 14.34 4.01 9.32
C THR A 67 14.39 4.21 10.83
N ASN A 68 15.02 5.31 11.29
CA ASN A 68 15.18 5.59 12.72
C ASN A 68 14.10 6.51 13.30
N TRP A 69 13.05 6.78 12.52
CA TRP A 69 11.93 7.60 12.95
C TRP A 69 10.68 6.73 13.07
N HIS A 70 10.14 6.59 14.26
CA HIS A 70 9.06 5.65 14.60
C HIS A 70 7.92 6.31 15.39
N GLY A 71 6.83 5.57 15.54
CA GLY A 71 5.71 5.93 16.40
C GLY A 71 4.80 7.05 15.83
N TRP A 72 3.95 7.57 16.69
CA TRP A 72 2.92 8.54 16.32
C TRP A 72 3.49 9.80 15.65
N SER A 73 4.67 10.27 16.09
CA SER A 73 5.31 11.44 15.47
C SER A 73 5.62 11.22 14.00
N LYS A 74 6.07 10.02 13.60
CA LYS A 74 6.29 9.67 12.20
C LYS A 74 4.97 9.67 11.42
N ILE A 75 3.97 8.98 11.94
CA ILE A 75 2.65 8.85 11.28
C ILE A 75 2.03 10.22 11.04
N PHE A 76 1.94 11.07 12.07
CA PHE A 76 1.26 12.36 11.92
C PHE A 76 2.10 13.38 11.15
N ILE A 77 3.38 13.55 11.46
CA ILE A 77 4.19 14.57 10.79
C ILE A 77 4.40 14.21 9.31
N MET A 78 4.78 12.96 9.01
CA MET A 78 4.92 12.52 7.62
C MET A 78 3.58 12.50 6.88
N GLY A 79 2.55 11.99 7.52
CA GLY A 79 1.22 11.91 6.92
C GLY A 79 0.63 13.28 6.62
N ILE A 80 0.69 14.23 7.56
CA ILE A 80 0.23 15.62 7.33
C ILE A 80 1.09 16.28 6.25
N ALA A 81 2.41 16.14 6.29
CA ALA A 81 3.30 16.68 5.26
C ALA A 81 2.92 16.18 3.86
N GLN A 82 2.68 14.87 3.72
CA GLN A 82 2.25 14.26 2.46
C GLN A 82 0.85 14.74 2.04
N ALA A 83 -0.11 14.79 2.96
CA ALA A 83 -1.46 15.28 2.68
C ALA A 83 -1.46 16.75 2.24
N VAL A 84 -0.67 17.61 2.89
CA VAL A 84 -0.49 19.02 2.53
C VAL A 84 0.14 19.14 1.14
N PHE A 85 1.22 18.40 0.88
CA PHE A 85 1.90 18.44 -0.40
C PHE A 85 1.00 17.98 -1.56
N VAL A 86 0.31 16.85 -1.38
CA VAL A 86 -0.63 16.33 -2.37
C VAL A 86 -1.78 17.30 -2.59
N GLY A 87 -2.38 17.86 -1.51
CA GLY A 87 -3.41 18.90 -1.63
C GLY A 87 -2.97 20.07 -2.49
N LYS A 88 -1.72 20.57 -2.31
CA LYS A 88 -1.15 21.64 -3.14
C LYS A 88 -0.98 21.23 -4.60
N LEU A 89 -0.55 20.02 -4.86
CA LEU A 89 -0.44 19.53 -6.26
C LEU A 89 -1.78 19.58 -7.00
N PHE A 90 -2.90 19.35 -6.31
CA PHE A 90 -4.23 19.45 -6.91
C PHE A 90 -4.71 20.90 -7.13
N ILE A 91 -4.07 21.90 -6.52
CA ILE A 91 -4.33 23.34 -6.79
C ILE A 91 -3.62 23.79 -8.06
N ILE A 92 -2.42 23.31 -8.31
CA ILE A 92 -1.53 23.75 -9.39
C ILE A 92 -2.20 23.77 -10.78
N PRO A 93 -2.92 22.72 -11.23
CA PRO A 93 -3.55 22.72 -12.56
C PRO A 93 -4.49 23.90 -12.79
N PHE A 94 -5.23 24.33 -11.75
CA PHE A 94 -6.16 25.47 -11.86
C PHE A 94 -5.43 26.80 -12.02
N LEU A 95 -4.28 26.96 -11.35
CA LEU A 95 -3.43 28.15 -11.50
C LEU A 95 -2.75 28.17 -12.86
N LEU A 96 -2.26 27.02 -13.34
CA LEU A 96 -1.64 26.90 -14.64
C LEU A 96 -2.60 27.23 -15.78
N VAL A 97 -3.87 26.85 -15.68
CA VAL A 97 -4.89 27.24 -16.69
C VAL A 97 -4.98 28.74 -16.81
N ASP A 98 -5.04 29.48 -15.68
CA ASP A 98 -5.10 30.95 -15.73
C ASP A 98 -3.79 31.57 -16.28
N ASP A 99 -2.63 31.04 -15.89
CA ASP A 99 -1.33 31.50 -16.38
C ASP A 99 -1.17 31.27 -17.89
N ILE A 100 -1.59 30.10 -18.39
CA ILE A 100 -1.60 29.78 -19.83
C ILE A 100 -2.52 30.75 -20.58
N LEU A 101 -3.72 31.00 -20.07
CA LEU A 101 -4.65 31.92 -20.70
C LEU A 101 -4.12 33.38 -20.72
N ARG A 102 -3.39 33.78 -19.68
CA ARG A 102 -2.70 35.09 -19.66
C ARG A 102 -1.58 35.16 -20.66
N LEU A 103 -0.76 34.09 -20.76
CA LEU A 103 0.31 34.00 -21.74
C LEU A 103 -0.21 34.12 -23.17
N PHE A 104 -1.31 33.43 -23.51
CA PHE A 104 -1.93 33.52 -24.82
C PHE A 104 -2.41 34.94 -25.12
N ARG A 105 -3.07 35.61 -24.15
CA ARG A 105 -3.48 37.01 -24.38
C ARG A 105 -2.29 37.93 -24.59
N TYR A 106 -1.26 37.78 -23.77
CA TYR A 106 -0.04 38.56 -23.95
C TYR A 106 0.54 38.37 -25.35
N ALA A 107 0.63 37.13 -25.81
CA ALA A 107 1.12 36.82 -27.15
C ALA A 107 0.22 37.41 -28.26
N PHE A 108 -1.11 37.30 -28.14
CA PHE A 108 -2.04 37.92 -29.10
C PHE A 108 -1.92 39.44 -29.11
N ASN A 109 -1.75 40.09 -27.94
CA ASN A 109 -1.60 41.54 -27.86
C ASN A 109 -0.27 42.04 -28.45
N LEU A 110 0.74 41.18 -28.60
CA LEU A 110 1.97 41.54 -29.34
C LEU A 110 1.77 41.65 -30.84
N PHE A 111 0.71 41.00 -31.41
CA PHE A 111 0.43 40.95 -32.84
C PHE A 111 -0.83 41.73 -33.25
N GLY A 112 -1.58 42.30 -32.29
CA GLY A 112 -2.84 42.99 -32.55
C GLY A 112 -2.93 44.37 -31.90
N THR A 113 -3.63 45.30 -32.55
CA THR A 113 -3.95 46.62 -31.97
C THR A 113 -4.92 46.47 -30.81
N SER A 114 -4.51 47.00 -29.67
CA SER A 114 -5.26 47.01 -28.41
C SER A 114 -6.59 47.76 -28.56
N ALA A 115 -7.67 47.02 -28.57
CA ALA A 115 -9.00 47.57 -28.36
C ALA A 115 -9.79 46.60 -27.48
N GLU A 116 -9.45 46.52 -26.21
CA GLU A 116 -10.38 45.97 -25.23
C GLU A 116 -10.68 47.05 -24.17
N GLN A 117 -11.86 47.63 -24.29
CA GLN A 117 -12.55 48.22 -23.16
C GLN A 117 -12.73 47.11 -22.11
N GLU A 118 -12.08 47.23 -20.96
CA GLU A 118 -12.45 46.48 -19.77
C GLU A 118 -13.92 46.75 -19.45
N LEU A 119 -14.80 45.88 -19.91
CA LEU A 119 -16.14 45.77 -19.33
C LEU A 119 -15.89 45.46 -17.84
N GLN A 120 -16.17 46.43 -16.97
CA GLN A 120 -16.26 46.25 -15.55
C GLN A 120 -17.39 45.25 -15.27
N ALA A 121 -17.05 43.96 -15.33
CA ALA A 121 -17.96 42.91 -14.95
C ALA A 121 -18.10 42.96 -13.42
N ASN A 122 -19.31 43.26 -12.94
CA ASN A 122 -19.69 43.10 -11.53
C ASN A 122 -19.65 41.61 -11.15
N GLY A 123 -18.45 41.03 -10.95
CA GLY A 123 -18.28 39.61 -10.66
C GLY A 123 -16.86 39.28 -10.21
N ILE A 124 -16.65 38.02 -9.81
CA ILE A 124 -15.32 37.51 -9.49
C ILE A 124 -14.47 37.42 -10.74
N SER A 125 -13.20 37.84 -10.66
CA SER A 125 -12.27 37.68 -11.78
C SER A 125 -12.00 36.20 -12.06
N ARG A 126 -11.58 35.87 -13.29
CA ARG A 126 -11.23 34.49 -13.64
C ARG A 126 -10.13 33.93 -12.75
N LEU A 127 -9.12 34.74 -12.45
CA LEU A 127 -8.05 34.36 -11.51
C LEU A 127 -8.63 34.02 -10.14
N GLN A 128 -9.56 34.85 -9.64
CA GLN A 128 -10.25 34.57 -8.35
C GLN A 128 -11.07 33.28 -8.44
N PHE A 129 -11.75 33.04 -9.56
CA PHE A 129 -12.52 31.81 -9.77
C PHE A 129 -11.61 30.57 -9.73
N PHE A 130 -10.56 30.51 -10.58
CA PHE A 130 -9.64 29.37 -10.59
C PHE A 130 -8.90 29.20 -9.27
N SER A 131 -8.49 30.29 -8.61
CA SER A 131 -7.87 30.23 -7.29
C SER A 131 -8.81 29.64 -6.24
N ARG A 132 -10.08 30.04 -6.20
CA ARG A 132 -11.05 29.51 -5.24
C ARG A 132 -11.40 28.06 -5.50
N VAL A 133 -11.63 27.67 -6.78
CA VAL A 133 -11.89 26.28 -7.16
C VAL A 133 -10.67 25.40 -6.83
N GLY A 134 -9.48 25.85 -7.17
CA GLY A 134 -8.24 25.15 -6.85
C GLY A 134 -8.08 24.95 -5.34
N LEU A 135 -8.26 25.99 -4.53
CA LEU A 135 -8.19 25.91 -3.07
C LEU A 135 -9.25 24.96 -2.47
N MET A 136 -10.48 24.98 -3.01
CA MET A 136 -11.53 24.06 -2.57
C MET A 136 -11.14 22.61 -2.85
N ILE A 137 -10.68 22.32 -4.07
CA ILE A 137 -10.26 20.96 -4.45
C ILE A 137 -9.04 20.52 -3.65
N GLY A 138 -8.02 21.36 -3.53
CA GLY A 138 -6.83 21.04 -2.75
C GLY A 138 -7.13 20.82 -1.26
N SER A 139 -8.00 21.63 -0.66
CA SER A 139 -8.43 21.46 0.73
C SER A 139 -9.23 20.18 0.92
N THR A 140 -10.12 19.84 -0.01
CA THR A 140 -10.86 18.57 -0.01
C THR A 140 -9.91 17.39 -0.13
N THR A 141 -8.92 17.47 -1.02
CA THR A 141 -7.89 16.44 -1.19
C THR A 141 -7.06 16.27 0.09
N PHE A 142 -6.60 17.38 0.71
CA PHE A 142 -5.95 17.33 2.02
C PHE A 142 -6.81 16.62 3.06
N GLY A 143 -8.09 17.02 3.19
CA GLY A 143 -9.01 16.40 4.14
C GLY A 143 -9.22 14.92 3.90
N ALA A 144 -9.31 14.48 2.64
CA ALA A 144 -9.45 13.09 2.27
C ALA A 144 -8.20 12.27 2.64
N PHE A 145 -7.00 12.78 2.35
CA PHE A 145 -5.75 12.12 2.76
C PHE A 145 -5.60 12.10 4.27
N PHE A 146 -5.91 13.18 4.96
CA PHE A 146 -5.89 13.21 6.42
C PHE A 146 -6.88 12.19 7.04
N TYR A 147 -8.09 12.07 6.49
CA TYR A 147 -9.04 11.01 6.86
C TYR A 147 -8.45 9.62 6.64
N GLY A 148 -7.73 9.42 5.52
CA GLY A 148 -7.02 8.17 5.21
C GLY A 148 -6.03 7.78 6.30
N ILE A 149 -5.32 8.75 6.90
CA ILE A 149 -4.36 8.52 8.00
C ILE A 149 -5.08 8.15 9.30
N VAL A 150 -6.08 8.95 9.68
CA VAL A 150 -6.70 8.81 11.00
C VAL A 150 -7.65 7.62 11.07
N ARG A 151 -8.36 7.32 9.98
CA ARG A 151 -9.40 6.30 9.95
C ARG A 151 -9.19 5.24 8.87
N GLY A 152 -8.82 5.64 7.67
CA GLY A 152 -8.74 4.73 6.51
C GLY A 152 -7.78 3.57 6.73
N ALA A 153 -6.60 3.82 7.29
CA ALA A 153 -5.57 2.82 7.59
C ALA A 153 -6.02 1.75 8.60
N TYR A 154 -7.02 2.05 9.43
CA TYR A 154 -7.49 1.20 10.53
C TYR A 154 -8.91 0.66 10.31
N ASN A 155 -9.49 0.91 9.12
CA ASN A 155 -10.83 0.44 8.73
C ASN A 155 -10.75 -0.93 8.08
N TYR A 156 -10.36 -1.96 8.85
CA TYR A 156 -10.21 -3.33 8.39
C TYR A 156 -11.51 -3.89 7.84
N GLN A 157 -11.48 -4.40 6.61
CA GLN A 157 -12.62 -5.02 5.95
C GLN A 157 -12.43 -6.53 5.87
N LYS A 158 -13.41 -7.29 6.35
CA LYS A 158 -13.48 -8.73 6.13
C LYS A 158 -14.14 -8.98 4.78
N ARG A 159 -13.39 -9.52 3.80
CA ARG A 159 -13.90 -9.88 2.48
C ARG A 159 -14.13 -11.38 2.42
N ARG A 160 -15.38 -11.79 2.17
CA ARG A 160 -15.75 -13.19 2.03
C ARG A 160 -15.75 -13.60 0.58
N VAL A 161 -15.03 -14.67 0.25
CA VAL A 161 -14.82 -15.15 -1.12
C VAL A 161 -15.12 -16.64 -1.17
N LYS A 162 -16.11 -17.04 -1.96
CA LYS A 162 -16.27 -18.43 -2.35
C LYS A 162 -15.23 -18.74 -3.43
N LEU A 163 -14.36 -19.71 -3.16
CA LEU A 163 -13.31 -20.14 -4.08
C LEU A 163 -13.74 -21.44 -4.75
N PRO A 164 -14.17 -21.38 -6.01
CA PRO A 164 -14.62 -22.57 -6.71
C PRO A 164 -13.41 -23.40 -7.13
N ILE A 165 -13.40 -24.67 -6.69
CA ILE A 165 -12.37 -25.65 -7.02
C ILE A 165 -13.00 -26.74 -7.89
N PRO A 166 -12.49 -27.00 -9.09
CA PRO A 166 -12.93 -28.13 -9.93
C PRO A 166 -12.71 -29.46 -9.22
N ASN A 167 -13.73 -30.33 -9.26
CA ASN A 167 -13.67 -31.66 -8.65
C ASN A 167 -13.29 -31.67 -7.17
N LEU A 168 -13.70 -30.65 -6.42
CA LEU A 168 -13.43 -30.51 -4.99
C LEU A 168 -13.92 -31.75 -4.23
N PRO A 169 -13.04 -32.52 -3.55
CA PRO A 169 -13.43 -33.64 -2.71
C PRO A 169 -14.33 -33.21 -1.54
N ASP A 170 -15.25 -34.04 -1.15
CA ASP A 170 -16.20 -33.76 -0.06
C ASP A 170 -15.49 -33.47 1.27
N GLU A 171 -14.36 -34.12 1.53
CA GLU A 171 -13.51 -33.95 2.70
C GLU A 171 -12.99 -32.51 2.87
N TRP A 172 -12.89 -31.77 1.78
CA TRP A 172 -12.36 -30.42 1.74
C TRP A 172 -13.43 -29.35 1.45
N LYS A 173 -14.69 -29.74 1.26
CA LYS A 173 -15.79 -28.77 1.12
C LYS A 173 -15.92 -27.92 2.37
N ASN A 174 -16.28 -26.65 2.18
CA ASN A 174 -16.45 -25.65 3.21
C ASN A 174 -15.20 -25.40 4.07
N THR A 175 -14.00 -25.87 3.62
CA THR A 175 -12.74 -25.50 4.27
C THR A 175 -12.60 -23.99 4.27
N LYS A 176 -12.39 -23.42 5.44
CA LYS A 176 -12.27 -21.98 5.64
C LYS A 176 -10.81 -21.58 5.74
N ILE A 177 -10.41 -20.66 4.89
CA ILE A 177 -9.03 -20.12 4.85
C ILE A 177 -9.11 -18.62 5.11
N VAL A 178 -8.31 -18.11 6.04
CA VAL A 178 -8.10 -16.67 6.20
C VAL A 178 -6.78 -16.30 5.58
N GLN A 179 -6.78 -15.37 4.64
CA GLN A 179 -5.55 -14.76 4.10
C GLN A 179 -5.36 -13.36 4.67
N ILE A 180 -4.15 -13.10 5.14
CA ILE A 180 -3.60 -11.79 5.44
C ILE A 180 -2.25 -11.62 4.74
N SER A 181 -1.88 -10.40 4.44
CA SER A 181 -0.64 -10.04 3.75
C SER A 181 -0.17 -8.66 4.18
N ASP A 182 1.09 -8.36 3.93
CA ASP A 182 1.61 -7.00 3.98
C ASP A 182 1.28 -6.34 5.34
N LEU A 183 1.70 -6.95 6.43
CA LEU A 183 1.51 -6.45 7.79
C LEU A 183 2.31 -5.18 8.02
N HIS A 184 3.57 -5.15 7.54
CA HIS A 184 4.44 -3.99 7.70
C HIS A 184 4.42 -3.43 9.12
N VAL A 185 4.69 -4.30 10.11
CA VAL A 185 4.51 -3.99 11.55
C VAL A 185 5.28 -2.74 11.99
N GLY A 186 6.40 -2.43 11.35
CA GLY A 186 7.17 -1.21 11.62
C GLY A 186 6.47 0.10 11.24
N SER A 187 5.32 0.02 10.58
CA SER A 187 4.49 1.19 10.24
C SER A 187 3.54 1.58 11.36
N PHE A 188 3.19 0.66 12.27
CA PHE A 188 2.28 0.96 13.37
C PHE A 188 2.99 1.73 14.49
N ALA A 189 2.23 2.59 15.17
CA ALA A 189 2.75 3.39 16.28
C ALA A 189 2.67 2.66 17.63
N ASP A 190 1.71 1.75 17.75
CA ASP A 190 1.45 0.96 18.94
C ASP A 190 0.85 -0.40 18.60
N THR A 191 0.56 -1.21 19.62
CA THR A 191 0.07 -2.59 19.48
C THR A 191 -1.42 -2.70 19.16
N SER A 192 -2.20 -1.66 19.36
CA SER A 192 -3.68 -1.72 19.31
C SER A 192 -4.22 -2.17 17.96
N ALA A 193 -3.55 -1.77 16.88
CA ALA A 193 -3.90 -2.18 15.52
C ALA A 193 -3.72 -3.69 15.33
N ILE A 194 -2.58 -4.23 15.79
CA ILE A 194 -2.28 -5.67 15.68
C ILE A 194 -3.22 -6.49 16.58
N GLU A 195 -3.51 -6.03 17.79
CA GLU A 195 -4.50 -6.65 18.67
C GLU A 195 -5.88 -6.79 17.99
N LYS A 196 -6.30 -5.68 17.33
CA LYS A 196 -7.56 -5.68 16.57
C LYS A 196 -7.53 -6.65 15.39
N ILE A 197 -6.42 -6.70 14.63
CA ILE A 197 -6.24 -7.62 13.49
C ILE A 197 -6.32 -9.07 13.97
N VAL A 198 -5.55 -9.44 15.00
CA VAL A 198 -5.53 -10.79 15.56
C VAL A 198 -6.92 -11.21 16.03
N ARG A 199 -7.63 -10.33 16.75
CA ARG A 199 -9.00 -10.60 17.18
C ARG A 199 -9.92 -10.85 15.98
N LEU A 200 -9.91 -9.98 14.97
CA LEU A 200 -10.77 -10.10 13.79
C LEU A 200 -10.50 -11.39 13.00
N ILE A 201 -9.26 -11.87 12.97
CA ILE A 201 -8.88 -13.12 12.31
C ILE A 201 -9.39 -14.32 13.14
N ASN A 202 -9.12 -14.32 14.44
CA ASN A 202 -9.51 -15.42 15.32
C ASN A 202 -11.03 -15.62 15.42
N GLU A 203 -11.82 -14.54 15.28
CA GLU A 203 -13.28 -14.62 15.18
C GLU A 203 -13.78 -15.47 13.99
N GLU A 204 -12.94 -15.69 12.97
CA GLU A 204 -13.34 -16.48 11.80
C GLU A 204 -13.23 -17.99 12.01
N GLU A 205 -12.52 -18.46 13.05
CA GLU A 205 -12.33 -19.88 13.35
C GLU A 205 -11.89 -20.68 12.12
N ALA A 206 -10.87 -20.16 11.41
CA ALA A 206 -10.39 -20.70 10.16
C ALA A 206 -9.74 -22.07 10.32
N ASP A 207 -9.83 -22.91 9.30
CA ASP A 207 -9.07 -24.16 9.23
C ASP A 207 -7.60 -23.86 9.01
N PHE A 208 -7.28 -22.90 8.12
CA PHE A 208 -5.92 -22.42 7.82
C PHE A 208 -5.86 -20.91 7.86
N ILE A 209 -4.69 -20.37 8.25
CA ILE A 209 -4.34 -18.97 8.04
C ILE A 209 -3.17 -18.92 7.07
N PHE A 210 -3.29 -18.15 5.99
CA PHE A 210 -2.23 -17.88 5.03
C PHE A 210 -1.70 -16.47 5.24
N PHE A 211 -0.41 -16.36 5.57
CA PHE A 211 0.32 -15.11 5.59
C PHE A 211 1.19 -15.02 4.33
N THR A 212 0.84 -14.13 3.43
CA THR A 212 1.46 -14.06 2.10
C THR A 212 2.58 -13.02 2.00
N GLY A 213 3.35 -12.82 3.10
CA GLY A 213 4.60 -12.07 3.11
C GLY A 213 4.49 -10.61 3.54
N ASP A 214 5.64 -9.96 3.61
CA ASP A 214 5.85 -8.58 4.08
C ASP A 214 5.41 -8.37 5.53
N LEU A 215 6.09 -9.07 6.45
CA LEU A 215 5.89 -8.92 7.88
C LEU A 215 6.45 -7.58 8.38
N VAL A 216 7.63 -7.20 7.91
CA VAL A 216 8.36 -5.99 8.31
C VAL A 216 8.50 -4.98 7.18
N ASN A 217 8.87 -3.73 7.51
CA ASN A 217 9.25 -2.75 6.49
C ASN A 217 10.70 -2.89 6.04
N TYR A 218 11.62 -3.08 7.01
CA TYR A 218 13.05 -2.97 6.78
C TYR A 218 13.88 -4.00 7.53
N ALA A 219 13.51 -4.34 8.78
CA ALA A 219 14.34 -5.16 9.64
C ALA A 219 13.52 -6.01 10.61
N ALA A 220 14.06 -7.16 10.98
CA ALA A 220 13.46 -8.12 11.93
C ALA A 220 13.13 -7.50 13.29
N GLU A 221 13.91 -6.50 13.72
CA GLU A 221 13.68 -5.77 14.98
C GLU A 221 12.28 -5.15 15.06
N GLU A 222 11.70 -4.77 13.92
CA GLU A 222 10.35 -4.19 13.86
C GLU A 222 9.26 -5.18 14.31
N ALA A 223 9.50 -6.48 14.17
CA ALA A 223 8.53 -7.51 14.56
C ALA A 223 8.50 -7.76 16.08
N LYS A 224 9.61 -7.52 16.80
CA LYS A 224 9.76 -7.89 18.20
C LYS A 224 8.66 -7.37 19.13
N PRO A 225 8.20 -6.11 19.05
CA PRO A 225 7.12 -5.61 19.91
C PRO A 225 5.78 -6.32 19.71
N TYR A 226 5.60 -7.01 18.58
CA TYR A 226 4.33 -7.61 18.18
C TYR A 226 4.30 -9.14 18.28
N ILE A 227 5.41 -9.79 18.63
CA ILE A 227 5.52 -11.25 18.69
C ILE A 227 4.46 -11.84 19.62
N SER A 228 4.31 -11.29 20.84
CA SER A 228 3.34 -11.79 21.81
C SER A 228 1.89 -11.73 21.34
N LEU A 229 1.57 -10.81 20.44
CA LEU A 229 0.25 -10.67 19.83
C LEU A 229 0.08 -11.60 18.64
N LEU A 230 1.02 -11.58 17.69
CA LEU A 230 0.97 -12.38 16.47
C LEU A 230 1.00 -13.88 16.76
N LYS A 231 1.68 -14.30 17.83
CA LYS A 231 1.66 -15.67 18.33
C LYS A 231 0.26 -16.16 18.69
N ASN A 232 -0.68 -15.26 18.96
CA ASN A 232 -2.06 -15.58 19.30
C ASN A 232 -2.97 -15.78 18.08
N LEU A 233 -2.45 -15.73 16.85
CA LEU A 233 -3.21 -16.17 15.69
C LEU A 233 -3.56 -17.64 15.80
N LYS A 234 -4.86 -17.97 15.65
CA LYS A 234 -5.38 -19.32 15.85
C LYS A 234 -6.05 -19.83 14.58
N ALA A 235 -5.49 -20.88 14.01
CA ALA A 235 -6.14 -21.73 13.03
C ALA A 235 -6.38 -23.11 13.66
N LYS A 236 -7.33 -23.91 13.11
CA LYS A 236 -7.56 -25.28 13.57
C LYS A 236 -6.35 -26.18 13.27
N ASP A 237 -5.65 -25.91 12.16
CA ASP A 237 -4.41 -26.57 11.81
C ASP A 237 -3.22 -25.63 12.12
N LYS A 238 -2.81 -24.79 11.15
CA LYS A 238 -1.63 -23.92 11.29
C LYS A 238 -1.80 -22.59 10.60
N VAL A 239 -0.87 -21.68 10.93
CA VAL A 239 -0.55 -20.50 10.13
C VAL A 239 0.57 -20.90 9.16
N TYR A 240 0.29 -20.89 7.87
CA TYR A 240 1.27 -21.08 6.80
C TYR A 240 1.74 -19.72 6.31
N SER A 241 3.03 -19.50 6.28
CA SER A 241 3.61 -18.21 5.88
C SER A 241 4.62 -18.34 4.75
N ILE A 242 4.79 -17.28 4.01
CA ILE A 242 5.89 -17.07 3.04
C ILE A 242 6.52 -15.70 3.29
N LEU A 243 7.62 -15.42 2.61
CA LEU A 243 8.30 -14.12 2.63
C LEU A 243 7.84 -13.23 1.48
N GLY A 244 7.71 -11.92 1.77
CA GLY A 244 7.61 -10.88 0.77
C GLY A 244 8.96 -10.18 0.53
N ASN A 245 9.00 -9.22 -0.40
CA ASN A 245 10.24 -8.53 -0.77
C ASN A 245 10.84 -7.68 0.36
N HIS A 246 10.03 -7.18 1.28
CA HIS A 246 10.51 -6.41 2.43
C HIS A 246 11.20 -7.27 3.48
N ASP A 247 10.87 -8.55 3.57
CA ASP A 247 11.38 -9.46 4.57
C ASP A 247 12.87 -9.79 4.39
N TYR A 248 13.46 -9.51 3.23
CA TYR A 248 14.90 -9.71 2.95
C TYR A 248 15.80 -8.58 3.45
N GLY A 249 15.25 -7.49 3.96
CA GLY A 249 16.01 -6.36 4.49
C GLY A 249 16.76 -5.55 3.43
N MET A 250 16.37 -5.63 2.15
CA MET A 250 17.09 -4.99 1.04
C MET A 250 16.84 -3.48 0.91
N TYR A 251 15.88 -2.94 1.64
CA TYR A 251 15.49 -1.53 1.58
C TYR A 251 16.26 -0.62 2.52
N VAL A 252 17.23 -1.17 3.25
CA VAL A 252 18.13 -0.43 4.11
C VAL A 252 19.58 -0.71 3.75
N LYS A 253 20.45 0.27 4.00
CA LYS A 253 21.89 0.08 3.88
C LYS A 253 22.43 -0.56 5.15
N TRP A 254 22.96 -1.74 5.03
CA TRP A 254 23.66 -2.46 6.10
C TRP A 254 25.14 -2.10 6.10
N ASP A 255 25.76 -2.01 7.27
CA ASP A 255 27.20 -1.71 7.37
C ASP A 255 28.04 -2.87 6.84
N THR A 256 27.54 -4.10 6.95
CA THR A 256 28.16 -5.32 6.42
C THR A 256 27.11 -6.27 5.87
N GLU A 257 27.53 -7.11 4.92
CA GLU A 257 26.70 -8.22 4.39
C GLU A 257 26.28 -9.22 5.48
N LYS A 258 27.18 -9.43 6.47
CA LYS A 258 26.90 -10.25 7.64
C LYS A 258 25.68 -9.72 8.42
N MET A 259 25.60 -8.41 8.67
CA MET A 259 24.46 -7.82 9.38
C MET A 259 23.15 -8.01 8.64
N MET A 260 23.15 -7.89 7.31
CA MET A 260 21.96 -8.17 6.50
C MET A 260 21.54 -9.63 6.64
N LYS A 261 22.48 -10.56 6.58
CA LYS A 261 22.23 -12.00 6.73
C LYS A 261 21.75 -12.35 8.14
N ASP A 262 22.35 -11.76 9.16
CA ASP A 262 21.94 -11.97 10.55
C ASP A 262 20.50 -11.45 10.77
N ASN A 263 20.15 -10.30 10.21
CA ASN A 263 18.79 -9.77 10.22
C ASN A 263 17.78 -10.71 9.54
N PHE A 264 18.14 -11.23 8.36
CA PHE A 264 17.29 -12.20 7.65
C PHE A 264 17.08 -13.47 8.46
N ASN A 265 18.15 -14.05 8.99
CA ASN A 265 18.08 -15.24 9.85
C ASN A 265 17.23 -15.00 11.10
N GLU A 266 17.33 -13.81 11.70
CA GLU A 266 16.50 -13.43 12.85
C GLU A 266 15.01 -13.36 12.47
N LEU A 267 14.67 -12.84 11.30
CA LEU A 267 13.28 -12.84 10.85
C LEU A 267 12.74 -14.26 10.62
N LEU A 268 13.55 -15.15 10.05
CA LEU A 268 13.17 -16.56 9.90
C LEU A 268 12.94 -17.22 11.25
N ARG A 269 13.84 -16.97 12.22
CA ARG A 269 13.74 -17.48 13.59
C ARG A 269 12.46 -16.97 14.28
N ILE A 270 12.17 -15.68 14.15
CA ILE A 270 10.93 -15.08 14.69
C ILE A 270 9.71 -15.82 14.13
N GLN A 271 9.61 -15.99 12.81
CA GLN A 271 8.42 -16.63 12.22
C GLN A 271 8.29 -18.10 12.64
N ARG A 272 9.38 -18.87 12.61
CA ARG A 272 9.35 -20.31 12.89
C ARG A 272 9.28 -20.65 14.37
N GLU A 273 10.11 -20.01 15.18
CA GLU A 273 10.30 -20.41 16.59
C GLU A 273 9.44 -19.58 17.55
N GLU A 274 9.35 -18.26 17.35
CA GLU A 274 8.62 -17.40 18.29
C GLU A 274 7.14 -17.30 17.95
N LEU A 275 6.78 -17.15 16.67
CA LEU A 275 5.38 -17.12 16.23
C LEU A 275 4.82 -18.53 16.04
N GLY A 276 5.66 -19.54 15.81
CA GLY A 276 5.25 -20.91 15.56
C GLY A 276 4.55 -21.10 14.20
N TRP A 277 4.84 -20.23 13.24
CA TRP A 277 4.27 -20.33 11.90
C TRP A 277 5.05 -21.33 11.04
N ASP A 278 4.34 -22.05 10.18
CA ASP A 278 4.96 -22.95 9.19
C ASP A 278 5.42 -22.11 7.98
N LEU A 279 6.65 -21.60 8.08
CA LEU A 279 7.26 -20.77 7.05
C LEU A 279 7.77 -21.63 5.91
N LEU A 280 7.15 -21.51 4.75
CA LEU A 280 7.49 -22.23 3.52
C LEU A 280 8.52 -21.45 2.71
N MET A 281 9.65 -22.11 2.41
CA MET A 281 10.76 -21.52 1.65
C MET A 281 11.10 -22.42 0.45
N ASP A 282 10.29 -22.32 -0.61
CA ASP A 282 10.28 -23.22 -1.74
C ASP A 282 9.99 -24.66 -1.29
N GLU A 283 8.91 -24.81 -0.56
CA GLU A 283 8.46 -26.05 0.08
C GLU A 283 6.95 -26.21 -0.07
N ASN A 284 6.46 -27.43 0.15
CA ASN A 284 5.03 -27.70 0.26
C ASN A 284 4.70 -28.53 1.51
N ARG A 285 3.39 -28.56 1.84
CA ARG A 285 2.82 -29.43 2.87
C ARG A 285 1.63 -30.16 2.25
N ILE A 286 1.66 -31.49 2.35
CA ILE A 286 0.57 -32.34 1.91
C ILE A 286 -0.27 -32.71 3.14
N LEU A 287 -1.51 -32.25 3.12
CA LEU A 287 -2.50 -32.58 4.14
C LEU A 287 -3.42 -33.66 3.57
N GLU A 288 -3.78 -34.63 4.40
CA GLU A 288 -4.62 -35.75 3.96
C GLU A 288 -5.83 -35.92 4.87
N LYS A 289 -7.02 -36.07 4.26
CA LYS A 289 -8.27 -36.41 4.92
C LYS A 289 -8.93 -37.54 4.14
N ASN A 290 -9.11 -38.72 4.77
CA ASN A 290 -9.73 -39.90 4.13
C ASN A 290 -9.16 -40.24 2.75
N GLY A 291 -7.82 -40.18 2.58
CA GLY A 291 -7.16 -40.46 1.33
C GLY A 291 -7.20 -39.33 0.29
N LYS A 292 -7.84 -38.19 0.60
CA LYS A 292 -7.88 -37.01 -0.26
C LYS A 292 -6.85 -35.98 0.16
N LYS A 293 -6.02 -35.56 -0.79
CA LYS A 293 -4.83 -34.73 -0.53
C LYS A 293 -5.04 -33.27 -0.92
N LEU A 294 -4.66 -32.38 -0.02
CA LEU A 294 -4.55 -30.94 -0.27
C LEU A 294 -3.10 -30.54 -0.11
N ALA A 295 -2.51 -29.94 -1.13
CA ALA A 295 -1.17 -29.39 -1.10
C ALA A 295 -1.22 -27.88 -0.86
N ILE A 296 -0.49 -27.42 0.17
CA ILE A 296 -0.17 -26.00 0.40
C ILE A 296 1.27 -25.80 -0.06
N ILE A 297 1.46 -25.03 -1.11
CA ILE A 297 2.76 -24.79 -1.77
C ILE A 297 3.17 -23.35 -1.43
N GLY A 298 4.39 -23.15 -0.97
CA GLY A 298 4.90 -21.82 -0.65
C GLY A 298 6.24 -21.56 -1.31
N VAL A 299 6.33 -20.45 -2.02
CA VAL A 299 7.59 -19.99 -2.62
C VAL A 299 8.15 -18.81 -1.85
N GLN A 300 9.46 -18.68 -1.84
CA GLN A 300 10.12 -17.44 -1.50
C GLN A 300 9.72 -16.35 -2.51
N TYR A 301 10.14 -15.12 -2.30
CA TYR A 301 9.76 -14.02 -3.19
C TYR A 301 10.19 -14.28 -4.64
N ILE A 302 9.22 -14.31 -5.54
CA ILE A 302 9.39 -14.31 -6.99
C ILE A 302 8.67 -13.08 -7.54
N GLY A 303 9.42 -12.13 -8.10
CA GLY A 303 8.88 -10.95 -8.76
C GLY A 303 9.46 -10.78 -10.16
N HIS A 304 8.62 -10.38 -11.10
CA HIS A 304 9.00 -10.14 -12.49
C HIS A 304 9.09 -8.65 -12.85
N THR A 305 9.09 -7.77 -11.85
CA THR A 305 9.40 -6.36 -12.02
C THR A 305 10.90 -6.14 -11.86
N LEU A 306 11.49 -5.29 -12.71
CA LEU A 306 12.95 -5.02 -12.73
C LEU A 306 13.52 -4.47 -11.43
N ARG A 307 12.68 -4.16 -10.46
CA ARG A 307 13.06 -3.43 -9.25
C ARG A 307 13.53 -4.32 -8.11
N PHE A 308 13.10 -5.59 -8.09
CA PHE A 308 13.35 -6.50 -6.98
C PHE A 308 13.92 -7.81 -7.51
N GLY A 309 14.89 -8.39 -6.78
CA GLY A 309 15.41 -9.72 -7.11
C GLY A 309 14.34 -10.79 -7.02
N SER A 310 14.62 -11.96 -7.56
CA SER A 310 13.81 -13.17 -7.38
C SER A 310 14.64 -14.18 -6.61
N PHE A 311 14.09 -14.76 -5.55
CA PHE A 311 14.79 -15.70 -4.67
C PHE A 311 14.13 -17.08 -4.67
N GLY A 312 12.86 -17.17 -5.08
CA GLY A 312 12.08 -18.39 -5.04
C GLY A 312 12.32 -19.31 -6.23
N ASN A 313 11.90 -20.56 -6.04
CA ASN A 313 11.93 -21.61 -7.04
C ASN A 313 10.64 -22.43 -6.97
N LEU A 314 9.73 -22.19 -7.92
CA LEU A 314 8.43 -22.86 -7.96
C LEU A 314 8.55 -24.37 -8.26
N GLU A 315 9.46 -24.77 -9.13
CA GLU A 315 9.67 -26.19 -9.45
C GLU A 315 10.04 -26.99 -8.19
N LYS A 316 10.96 -26.44 -7.38
CA LYS A 316 11.33 -27.03 -6.10
C LYS A 316 10.15 -27.09 -5.13
N ALA A 317 9.40 -25.99 -4.99
CA ALA A 317 8.24 -25.92 -4.11
C ALA A 317 7.12 -26.86 -4.54
N TYR A 318 6.95 -27.08 -5.84
CA TYR A 318 5.90 -27.89 -6.43
C TYR A 318 6.20 -29.39 -6.36
N SER A 319 7.49 -29.76 -6.31
CA SER A 319 7.94 -31.16 -6.30
C SER A 319 7.28 -31.96 -5.15
N GLY A 320 6.58 -33.04 -5.50
CA GLY A 320 5.82 -33.88 -4.56
C GLY A 320 4.35 -33.45 -4.35
N ALA A 321 3.95 -32.29 -4.86
CA ALA A 321 2.57 -31.79 -4.77
C ALA A 321 1.72 -32.08 -6.03
N GLU A 322 2.34 -32.61 -7.10
CA GLU A 322 1.74 -32.76 -8.44
C GLU A 322 0.46 -33.59 -8.46
N ASN A 323 0.38 -34.58 -7.56
CA ASN A 323 -0.71 -35.55 -7.48
C ASN A 323 -1.72 -35.25 -6.36
N ALA A 324 -1.65 -34.08 -5.75
CA ALA A 324 -2.66 -33.70 -4.76
C ALA A 324 -3.99 -33.34 -5.45
N ASP A 325 -5.11 -33.74 -4.82
CA ASP A 325 -6.46 -33.45 -5.34
C ASP A 325 -6.74 -31.95 -5.38
N ILE A 326 -6.13 -31.18 -4.46
CA ILE A 326 -6.22 -29.71 -4.38
C ILE A 326 -4.80 -29.16 -4.23
N GLN A 327 -4.49 -28.13 -5.01
CA GLN A 327 -3.18 -27.47 -4.97
C GLN A 327 -3.39 -25.95 -4.78
N LEU A 328 -2.89 -25.42 -3.66
CA LEU A 328 -2.99 -24.02 -3.28
C LEU A 328 -1.58 -23.42 -3.16
N LEU A 329 -1.29 -22.36 -3.90
CA LEU A 329 0.02 -21.72 -3.96
C LEU A 329 0.00 -20.38 -3.19
N LEU A 330 0.94 -20.21 -2.28
CA LEU A 330 1.27 -18.93 -1.67
C LEU A 330 2.45 -18.32 -2.42
N SER A 331 2.24 -17.13 -3.00
CA SER A 331 3.27 -16.38 -3.72
C SER A 331 3.00 -14.88 -3.57
N HIS A 332 3.95 -14.15 -2.99
CA HIS A 332 3.73 -12.76 -2.58
C HIS A 332 3.38 -11.82 -3.73
N ASP A 333 4.17 -11.81 -4.81
CA ASP A 333 4.01 -10.89 -5.95
C ASP A 333 3.08 -11.51 -7.02
N PRO A 334 1.97 -10.84 -7.39
CA PRO A 334 1.03 -11.36 -8.39
C PRO A 334 1.65 -11.50 -9.79
N SER A 335 2.76 -10.81 -10.10
CA SER A 335 3.44 -10.95 -11.38
C SER A 335 4.01 -12.35 -11.60
N HIS A 336 4.27 -13.12 -10.54
CA HIS A 336 4.64 -14.52 -10.64
C HIS A 336 3.54 -15.37 -11.29
N TRP A 337 2.28 -15.18 -10.88
CA TRP A 337 1.15 -15.84 -11.52
C TRP A 337 1.01 -15.43 -12.99
N ASP A 338 1.16 -14.13 -13.29
CA ASP A 338 1.03 -13.61 -14.67
C ASP A 338 2.09 -14.17 -15.63
N LYS A 339 3.30 -14.38 -15.15
CA LYS A 339 4.46 -14.72 -16.01
C LYS A 339 4.85 -16.18 -16.01
N GLU A 340 4.47 -16.92 -14.97
CA GLU A 340 4.90 -18.31 -14.81
C GLU A 340 3.72 -19.25 -14.53
N VAL A 341 3.01 -19.08 -13.39
CA VAL A 341 2.02 -20.06 -12.92
C VAL A 341 0.88 -20.26 -13.91
N SER A 342 0.34 -19.18 -14.49
CA SER A 342 -0.77 -19.26 -15.45
C SER A 342 -0.33 -19.56 -16.88
N GLN A 343 0.97 -19.44 -17.19
CA GLN A 343 1.50 -19.59 -18.54
C GLN A 343 2.02 -21.00 -18.82
N LEU A 344 2.57 -21.67 -17.81
CA LEU A 344 3.21 -22.97 -17.99
C LEU A 344 2.23 -24.11 -17.72
N SER A 345 2.04 -24.99 -18.72
CA SER A 345 1.14 -26.13 -18.63
C SER A 345 1.49 -27.08 -17.48
N HIS A 346 2.75 -27.11 -17.05
CA HIS A 346 3.22 -27.89 -15.91
C HIS A 346 2.48 -27.54 -14.61
N TYR A 347 2.13 -26.28 -14.41
CA TYR A 347 1.46 -25.79 -13.20
C TYR A 347 -0.06 -25.64 -13.32
N LYS A 348 -0.66 -26.16 -14.39
CA LYS A 348 -2.11 -26.04 -14.66
C LYS A 348 -3.03 -26.59 -13.56
N ASN A 349 -2.52 -27.48 -12.72
CA ASN A 349 -3.24 -28.09 -11.61
C ASN A 349 -3.19 -27.26 -10.32
N ILE A 350 -2.42 -26.16 -10.28
CA ILE A 350 -2.51 -25.18 -9.17
C ILE A 350 -3.85 -24.48 -9.28
N HIS A 351 -4.77 -24.81 -8.37
CA HIS A 351 -6.15 -24.33 -8.41
C HIS A 351 -6.29 -22.86 -8.01
N ALA A 352 -5.49 -22.44 -7.04
CA ALA A 352 -5.50 -21.05 -6.57
C ALA A 352 -4.11 -20.59 -6.12
N THR A 353 -3.79 -19.34 -6.47
CA THR A 353 -2.60 -18.60 -6.00
C THR A 353 -3.06 -17.45 -5.12
N PHE A 354 -2.42 -17.32 -3.95
CA PHE A 354 -2.70 -16.28 -2.96
C PHE A 354 -1.52 -15.31 -2.91
N SER A 355 -1.77 -14.04 -3.25
CA SER A 355 -0.76 -12.99 -3.34
C SER A 355 -1.14 -11.75 -2.53
N GLY A 356 -0.17 -10.86 -2.32
CA GLY A 356 -0.32 -9.54 -1.70
C GLY A 356 0.40 -8.45 -2.49
N HIS A 357 1.41 -7.82 -1.88
CA HIS A 357 2.42 -6.94 -2.49
C HIS A 357 1.94 -5.57 -2.96
N THR A 358 0.82 -5.49 -3.66
CA THR A 358 0.40 -4.27 -4.37
C THR A 358 -0.18 -3.20 -3.45
N HIS A 359 -0.68 -3.59 -2.28
CA HIS A 359 -1.51 -2.76 -1.37
C HIS A 359 -2.71 -2.07 -2.05
N GLY A 360 -2.98 -2.35 -3.34
CA GLY A 360 -3.82 -1.50 -4.15
C GLY A 360 -3.34 -0.04 -4.14
N PHE A 361 -2.02 0.18 -4.01
CA PHE A 361 -1.38 1.49 -3.84
C PHE A 361 -1.85 2.27 -2.61
N GLN A 362 -2.65 1.66 -1.71
CA GLN A 362 -3.31 2.32 -0.57
C GLN A 362 -4.22 3.50 -0.96
N PHE A 363 -4.36 3.75 -2.26
CA PHE A 363 -5.10 4.85 -2.84
C PHE A 363 -5.89 4.39 -4.06
N GLY A 364 -7.18 4.74 -4.12
CA GLY A 364 -8.02 4.36 -5.25
C GLY A 364 -9.50 4.58 -5.00
N VAL A 365 -10.31 3.98 -5.86
CA VAL A 365 -11.77 4.01 -5.77
C VAL A 365 -12.30 2.60 -5.99
N GLU A 366 -13.03 2.08 -5.02
CA GLU A 366 -13.80 0.85 -5.15
C GLU A 366 -15.25 1.12 -4.79
N ILE A 367 -16.14 1.01 -5.78
CA ILE A 367 -17.59 1.11 -5.61
C ILE A 367 -18.21 -0.16 -6.21
N PRO A 368 -18.35 -1.24 -5.39
CA PRO A 368 -18.80 -2.53 -5.89
C PRO A 368 -20.18 -2.48 -6.58
N THR A 369 -21.09 -1.67 -6.07
CA THR A 369 -22.43 -1.50 -6.64
C THR A 369 -22.44 -0.92 -8.05
N LEU A 370 -21.40 -0.16 -8.42
CA LEU A 370 -21.23 0.44 -9.76
C LEU A 370 -20.20 -0.32 -10.60
N ASN A 371 -19.64 -1.42 -10.08
CA ASN A 371 -18.53 -2.15 -10.68
C ASN A 371 -17.31 -1.25 -11.02
N ILE A 372 -17.10 -0.21 -10.21
CA ILE A 372 -15.96 0.70 -10.35
C ILE A 372 -14.84 0.19 -9.45
N LYS A 373 -13.68 -0.07 -10.07
CA LYS A 373 -12.46 -0.49 -9.37
C LYS A 373 -11.26 0.14 -10.06
N TRP A 374 -10.63 1.09 -9.40
CA TRP A 374 -9.47 1.80 -9.91
C TRP A 374 -8.45 2.09 -8.82
N SER A 375 -7.18 1.89 -9.13
CA SER A 375 -6.03 2.30 -8.33
C SER A 375 -4.85 2.56 -9.29
N PRO A 376 -3.88 3.43 -8.94
CA PRO A 376 -2.63 3.55 -9.69
C PRO A 376 -1.89 2.22 -9.88
N SER A 377 -2.05 1.26 -8.96
CA SER A 377 -1.48 -0.10 -9.09
C SER A 377 -1.78 -0.77 -10.42
N LYS A 378 -2.93 -0.49 -11.04
CA LYS A 378 -3.34 -1.13 -12.32
C LYS A 378 -2.38 -0.85 -13.49
N TYR A 379 -1.60 0.22 -13.39
CA TYR A 379 -0.64 0.59 -14.45
C TYR A 379 0.67 -0.19 -14.35
N VAL A 380 0.91 -0.86 -13.20
CA VAL A 380 2.08 -1.71 -12.96
C VAL A 380 1.69 -3.19 -12.87
N TYR A 381 0.56 -3.46 -12.20
CA TYR A 381 0.04 -4.81 -11.97
C TYR A 381 -1.36 -4.93 -12.59
N PRO A 382 -1.52 -5.69 -13.69
CA PRO A 382 -2.85 -5.94 -14.29
C PRO A 382 -3.82 -6.55 -13.27
N HIS A 383 -3.31 -7.46 -12.44
CA HIS A 383 -4.03 -8.12 -11.36
C HIS A 383 -3.59 -7.54 -10.00
N TRP A 384 -4.20 -6.42 -9.58
CA TRP A 384 -3.72 -5.68 -8.42
C TRP A 384 -4.54 -5.87 -7.14
N ALA A 385 -5.74 -6.44 -7.18
CA ALA A 385 -6.56 -6.72 -5.99
C ALA A 385 -7.76 -7.62 -6.30
N GLY A 386 -8.16 -8.50 -5.34
CA GLY A 386 -9.33 -9.36 -5.44
C GLY A 386 -9.12 -10.60 -6.29
N LEU A 387 -10.21 -11.27 -6.66
CA LEU A 387 -10.22 -12.55 -7.35
C LEU A 387 -10.16 -12.38 -8.87
N TYR A 388 -9.27 -13.12 -9.50
CA TYR A 388 -9.12 -13.26 -10.95
C TYR A 388 -9.17 -14.74 -11.33
N LYS A 389 -9.50 -15.03 -12.59
CA LYS A 389 -9.61 -16.38 -13.11
C LYS A 389 -8.96 -16.48 -14.49
N SER A 390 -8.19 -17.55 -14.69
CA SER A 390 -7.68 -17.96 -15.99
C SER A 390 -7.91 -19.45 -16.17
N VAL A 391 -8.77 -19.83 -17.13
CA VAL A 391 -9.21 -21.21 -17.37
C VAL A 391 -9.75 -21.85 -16.08
N GLN A 392 -8.99 -22.71 -15.42
CA GLN A 392 -9.36 -23.40 -14.17
C GLN A 392 -8.57 -22.90 -12.95
N GLN A 393 -7.66 -21.96 -13.15
CA GLN A 393 -6.83 -21.39 -12.09
C GLN A 393 -7.40 -20.07 -11.57
N HIS A 394 -7.23 -19.83 -10.29
CA HIS A 394 -7.59 -18.57 -9.65
C HIS A 394 -6.35 -17.86 -9.11
N LEU A 395 -6.35 -16.54 -9.18
CA LEU A 395 -5.44 -15.67 -8.44
C LEU A 395 -6.25 -14.80 -7.51
N TYR A 396 -5.86 -14.74 -6.26
CA TYR A 396 -6.39 -13.73 -5.34
C TYR A 396 -5.25 -12.80 -4.88
N VAL A 397 -5.44 -11.50 -5.08
CA VAL A 397 -4.49 -10.48 -4.63
C VAL A 397 -5.10 -9.72 -3.46
N ASN A 398 -4.57 -9.95 -2.26
CA ASN A 398 -4.96 -9.28 -1.03
C ASN A 398 -4.39 -7.85 -1.01
N ARG A 399 -5.17 -6.89 -0.48
CA ARG A 399 -4.76 -5.47 -0.42
C ARG A 399 -3.85 -5.16 0.77
N GLY A 400 -3.49 -6.17 1.54
CA GLY A 400 -2.71 -6.02 2.76
C GLY A 400 -3.49 -5.43 3.93
N VAL A 401 -3.05 -5.72 5.14
CA VAL A 401 -3.65 -5.19 6.37
C VAL A 401 -2.89 -3.99 6.94
N GLY A 402 -1.59 -3.87 6.63
CA GLY A 402 -0.75 -2.75 7.03
C GLY A 402 -0.75 -1.60 6.03
N PHE A 403 0.24 -0.75 6.13
CA PHE A 403 0.50 0.35 5.21
C PHE A 403 2.01 0.64 5.14
N LEU A 404 2.44 1.22 4.02
CA LEU A 404 3.85 1.55 3.77
C LEU A 404 3.97 2.89 3.03
N GLY A 405 4.96 3.71 3.40
CA GLY A 405 5.22 5.00 2.76
C GLY A 405 4.23 6.08 3.18
N TYR A 406 3.04 6.10 2.59
CA TYR A 406 1.93 6.92 3.07
C TYR A 406 1.27 6.22 4.27
N PRO A 407 1.23 6.85 5.48
CA PRO A 407 0.69 6.21 6.68
C PRO A 407 -0.85 6.27 6.72
N GLY A 408 -1.48 5.92 5.62
CA GLY A 408 -2.92 6.01 5.44
C GLY A 408 -3.43 5.13 4.31
N ARG A 409 -4.76 5.00 4.23
CA ARG A 409 -5.46 4.35 3.12
C ARG A 409 -6.66 5.19 2.71
N LEU A 410 -6.76 5.49 1.41
CA LEU A 410 -7.85 6.28 0.86
C LEU A 410 -8.52 5.53 -0.28
N GLY A 411 -9.78 5.11 -0.04
CA GLY A 411 -10.60 4.37 -1.01
C GLY A 411 -10.24 2.89 -1.18
N ILE A 412 -9.06 2.45 -0.70
CA ILE A 412 -8.60 1.06 -0.66
C ILE A 412 -8.42 0.66 0.80
N SER A 413 -9.41 0.02 1.39
CA SER A 413 -9.38 -0.40 2.79
C SER A 413 -8.38 -1.53 3.04
N PRO A 414 -7.80 -1.62 4.26
CA PRO A 414 -7.03 -2.80 4.66
C PRO A 414 -7.93 -4.03 4.72
N GLU A 415 -7.39 -5.20 4.37
CA GLU A 415 -8.17 -6.37 4.03
C GLU A 415 -7.77 -7.62 4.82
N ILE A 416 -8.77 -8.30 5.38
CA ILE A 416 -8.70 -9.68 5.86
C ILE A 416 -9.62 -10.49 4.95
N THR A 417 -9.08 -11.45 4.18
CA THR A 417 -9.91 -12.25 3.26
C THR A 417 -10.24 -13.59 3.87
N VAL A 418 -11.51 -13.94 3.81
CA VAL A 418 -12.02 -15.22 4.29
C VAL A 418 -12.52 -16.02 3.09
N PHE A 419 -11.85 -17.10 2.76
CA PHE A 419 -12.24 -18.01 1.69
C PHE A 419 -13.00 -19.18 2.25
N GLU A 420 -13.94 -19.66 1.44
CA GLU A 420 -14.62 -20.93 1.59
C GLU A 420 -14.43 -21.75 0.31
N LEU A 421 -13.83 -22.93 0.41
CA LEU A 421 -13.70 -23.82 -0.74
C LEU A 421 -15.07 -24.40 -1.11
N VAL A 422 -15.45 -24.18 -2.36
CA VAL A 422 -16.73 -24.67 -2.91
C VAL A 422 -16.50 -25.42 -4.22
N THR A 423 -17.39 -26.33 -4.55
CA THR A 423 -17.35 -27.00 -5.87
C THR A 423 -17.63 -25.98 -6.98
N ALA A 424 -16.81 -26.03 -8.07
CA ALA A 424 -16.93 -25.14 -9.22
C ALA A 424 -18.20 -25.43 -10.04
#